data_50f45c1b6e6ae41b73e75e6b498cb92c
#
_entry.id   50f45c1b6e6ae41b73e75e6b498cb92c
#
_cell.length_a   1.000
_cell.length_b   1.000
_cell.length_c   1.000
_cell.angle_alpha   90.00
_cell.angle_beta   90.00
_cell.angle_gamma   90.00
#
_symmetry.space_group_name_H-M   'P 1'
#
loop_
_entity.id
_entity.type
_entity.pdbx_description
1 polymer ?
#
loop_
_entity_poly.entity_id
_entity_poly.type
_entity_poly.pdbx_seq_one_letter_code
_entity_poly.pdbx_strand_id
1 'polypeptide(L)'
;NLVLKIYPTSNIEFIVNECTLVSEAKEILNKAGHPPIDFIPDLNQPLSECKIEGSILSSHRVLDILKLAKTSRLVQQFLKNGLVTESRLTDKLKDLFSDKLFEYQIEKIISEQGEVKENASADLLQIRKEIISKRNELVKSINRIIKNLKEDDIVREDYLTLRDGRMVIPIKAEHKRHIRGFIHFESSTGQTVY
;
A
#
# COMPACT_ATOMS: atom_id res chain seq x y z
N ASN A 1 -20.59 16.21 9.73
CA ASN A 1 -21.15 15.88 11.03
C ASN A 1 -22.65 15.58 10.87
N LEU A 2 -23.04 14.30 11.00
CA LEU A 2 -24.43 13.85 10.80
C LEU A 2 -25.41 14.47 11.80
N VAL A 3 -24.96 14.74 13.03
CA VAL A 3 -25.78 15.35 14.09
C VAL A 3 -26.27 16.73 13.70
N LEU A 4 -25.47 17.50 12.96
CA LEU A 4 -25.87 18.84 12.49
C LEU A 4 -26.92 18.81 11.35
N LYS A 5 -27.24 17.62 10.84
CA LYS A 5 -28.25 17.42 9.79
C LYS A 5 -29.60 16.95 10.34
N ILE A 6 -29.73 16.86 11.66
CA ILE A 6 -30.99 16.49 12.31
C ILE A 6 -31.87 17.73 12.39
N TYR A 7 -33.03 17.67 11.75
CA TYR A 7 -34.03 18.74 11.78
C TYR A 7 -35.25 18.31 12.58
N PRO A 8 -35.92 19.24 13.30
CA PRO A 8 -37.20 18.97 13.95
C PRO A 8 -38.24 18.46 12.95
N THR A 9 -38.98 17.44 13.32
CA THR A 9 -40.04 16.88 12.48
C THR A 9 -41.28 16.59 13.35
N SER A 10 -42.46 16.75 12.75
CA SER A 10 -43.76 16.41 13.38
C SER A 10 -44.30 15.06 12.88
N ASN A 11 -43.57 14.37 12.03
CA ASN A 11 -43.95 13.03 11.54
C ASN A 11 -43.77 11.98 12.64
N ILE A 12 -44.89 11.59 13.28
CA ILE A 12 -44.90 10.66 14.42
C ILE A 12 -44.32 9.28 14.02
N GLU A 13 -44.65 8.78 12.86
CA GLU A 13 -44.20 7.48 12.39
C GLU A 13 -42.66 7.47 12.23
N PHE A 14 -42.09 8.51 11.62
CA PHE A 14 -40.65 8.68 11.52
C PHE A 14 -39.98 8.75 12.90
N ILE A 15 -40.54 9.56 13.82
CA ILE A 15 -39.98 9.73 15.18
C ILE A 15 -39.97 8.37 15.92
N VAL A 16 -41.09 7.64 15.90
CA VAL A 16 -41.20 6.31 16.54
C VAL A 16 -40.18 5.33 15.94
N ASN A 17 -40.03 5.33 14.62
CA ASN A 17 -39.08 4.48 13.97
C ASN A 17 -37.62 4.76 14.38
N GLU A 18 -37.21 6.03 14.36
CA GLU A 18 -35.86 6.44 14.76
C GLU A 18 -35.59 6.16 16.26
N CYS A 19 -36.56 6.44 17.13
CA CYS A 19 -36.43 6.12 18.55
C CYS A 19 -36.33 4.60 18.80
N THR A 20 -37.01 3.78 18.03
CA THR A 20 -36.94 2.33 18.13
C THR A 20 -35.56 1.84 17.70
N LEU A 21 -35.03 2.33 16.57
CA LEU A 21 -33.66 1.99 16.12
C LEU A 21 -32.58 2.35 17.16
N VAL A 22 -32.73 3.53 17.81
CA VAL A 22 -31.81 3.95 18.88
C VAL A 22 -31.92 3.01 20.09
N SER A 23 -33.12 2.59 20.46
CA SER A 23 -33.35 1.68 21.59
C SER A 23 -32.76 0.29 21.31
N GLU A 24 -32.96 -0.25 20.12
CA GLU A 24 -32.37 -1.51 19.68
C GLU A 24 -30.84 -1.45 19.66
N ALA A 25 -30.27 -0.35 19.15
CA ALA A 25 -28.82 -0.13 19.16
C ALA A 25 -28.26 -0.08 20.59
N LYS A 26 -28.92 0.59 21.54
CA LYS A 26 -28.53 0.60 22.96
C LYS A 26 -28.56 -0.79 23.58
N GLU A 27 -29.59 -1.60 23.27
CA GLU A 27 -29.64 -2.98 23.75
C GLU A 27 -28.47 -3.82 23.25
N ILE A 28 -28.13 -3.71 21.96
CA ILE A 28 -27.00 -4.42 21.38
C ILE A 28 -25.69 -3.99 22.05
N LEU A 29 -25.46 -2.68 22.21
CA LEU A 29 -24.27 -2.16 22.88
C LEU A 29 -24.15 -2.66 24.32
N ASN A 30 -25.27 -2.77 25.05
CA ASN A 30 -25.28 -3.28 26.41
C ASN A 30 -25.02 -4.79 26.48
N LYS A 31 -25.50 -5.58 25.52
CA LYS A 31 -25.39 -7.04 25.52
C LYS A 31 -24.10 -7.54 24.88
N ALA A 32 -23.69 -6.95 23.77
CA ALA A 32 -22.59 -7.43 22.91
C ALA A 32 -21.38 -6.48 22.91
N GLY A 33 -21.47 -5.32 23.56
CA GLY A 33 -20.39 -4.31 23.55
C GLY A 33 -20.37 -3.47 22.28
N HIS A 34 -19.21 -2.88 22.01
CA HIS A 34 -19.06 -1.99 20.85
C HIS A 34 -18.86 -2.77 19.55
N PRO A 35 -19.47 -2.32 18.44
CA PRO A 35 -19.22 -2.89 17.13
C PRO A 35 -17.74 -2.67 16.72
N PRO A 36 -17.16 -3.58 15.94
CA PRO A 36 -15.77 -3.48 15.48
C PRO A 36 -15.65 -2.45 14.34
N ILE A 37 -15.81 -1.19 14.68
CA ILE A 37 -15.71 -0.06 13.74
C ILE A 37 -14.49 0.77 14.12
N ASP A 38 -13.48 0.72 13.26
CA ASP A 38 -12.33 1.62 13.30
C ASP A 38 -12.58 2.85 12.44
N PHE A 39 -11.54 3.64 12.23
CA PHE A 39 -11.59 4.79 11.34
C PHE A 39 -11.94 4.36 9.91
N ILE A 40 -13.01 4.93 9.36
CA ILE A 40 -13.44 4.72 7.97
C ILE A 40 -13.06 5.97 7.18
N PRO A 41 -12.11 5.88 6.22
CA PRO A 41 -11.76 7.00 5.35
C PRO A 41 -12.90 7.33 4.40
N ASP A 42 -12.90 8.56 3.87
CA ASP A 42 -13.82 8.92 2.78
C ASP A 42 -13.36 8.24 1.48
N LEU A 43 -14.16 7.30 1.00
CA LEU A 43 -13.90 6.52 -0.22
C LEU A 43 -14.78 6.93 -1.41
N ASN A 44 -15.55 8.02 -1.31
CA ASN A 44 -16.43 8.44 -2.40
C ASN A 44 -15.66 8.70 -3.68
N GLN A 45 -14.53 9.40 -3.60
CA GLN A 45 -13.69 9.67 -4.77
C GLN A 45 -13.04 8.39 -5.33
N PRO A 46 -12.32 7.55 -4.54
CA PRO A 46 -11.75 6.30 -5.05
C PRO A 46 -12.77 5.36 -5.68
N LEU A 47 -13.95 5.23 -5.07
CA LEU A 47 -15.02 4.38 -5.64
C LEU A 47 -15.61 4.96 -6.93
N SER A 48 -15.62 6.27 -7.08
CA SER A 48 -16.02 6.93 -8.33
C SER A 48 -14.98 6.73 -9.43
N GLU A 49 -13.69 6.80 -9.10
CA GLU A 49 -12.59 6.53 -10.01
C GLU A 49 -12.61 5.08 -10.54
N CYS A 50 -12.99 4.10 -9.69
CA CYS A 50 -13.13 2.70 -10.13
C CYS A 50 -14.15 2.49 -11.26
N LYS A 51 -15.10 3.41 -11.46
CA LYS A 51 -16.10 3.33 -12.52
C LYS A 51 -15.57 3.78 -13.88
N ILE A 52 -14.42 4.41 -13.92
CA ILE A 52 -13.81 4.95 -15.14
C ILE A 52 -12.90 3.87 -15.73
N GLU A 53 -13.20 3.44 -16.94
CA GLU A 53 -12.38 2.45 -17.65
C GLU A 53 -10.95 3.00 -17.85
N GLY A 54 -9.95 2.16 -17.54
CA GLY A 54 -8.53 2.53 -17.62
C GLY A 54 -7.99 3.34 -16.43
N SER A 55 -8.83 3.67 -15.43
CA SER A 55 -8.34 4.31 -14.21
C SER A 55 -7.51 3.34 -13.37
N ILE A 56 -6.51 3.87 -12.65
CA ILE A 56 -5.63 3.09 -11.79
C ILE A 56 -5.67 3.68 -10.38
N LEU A 57 -6.07 2.85 -9.42
CA LEU A 57 -5.98 3.21 -8.01
C LEU A 57 -4.59 2.87 -7.44
N SER A 58 -4.10 3.70 -6.53
CA SER A 58 -2.92 3.36 -5.75
C SER A 58 -3.21 2.18 -4.81
N SER A 59 -2.17 1.39 -4.49
CA SER A 59 -2.30 0.23 -3.60
C SER A 59 -2.85 0.58 -2.22
N HIS A 60 -2.52 1.76 -1.69
CA HIS A 60 -3.06 2.27 -0.43
C HIS A 60 -4.58 2.54 -0.51
N ARG A 61 -5.07 3.09 -1.63
CA ARG A 61 -6.51 3.28 -1.84
C ARG A 61 -7.26 1.95 -1.92
N VAL A 62 -6.66 0.94 -2.57
CA VAL A 62 -7.23 -0.41 -2.59
C VAL A 62 -7.22 -1.05 -1.20
N LEU A 63 -6.18 -0.81 -0.37
CA LEU A 63 -6.15 -1.24 1.03
C LEU A 63 -7.27 -0.57 1.85
N ASP A 64 -7.54 0.72 1.64
CA ASP A 64 -8.63 1.43 2.33
C ASP A 64 -10.00 0.84 1.95
N ILE A 65 -10.21 0.49 0.68
CA ILE A 65 -11.42 -0.22 0.22
C ILE A 65 -11.53 -1.59 0.89
N LEU A 66 -10.43 -2.34 0.99
CA LEU A 66 -10.40 -3.62 1.69
C LEU A 66 -10.78 -3.48 3.17
N LYS A 67 -10.24 -2.46 3.86
CA LYS A 67 -10.57 -2.18 5.26
C LYS A 67 -12.05 -1.88 5.43
N LEU A 68 -12.64 -1.08 4.54
CA LEU A 68 -14.07 -0.80 4.56
C LEU A 68 -14.89 -2.10 4.34
N ALA A 69 -14.53 -2.93 3.37
CA ALA A 69 -15.21 -4.19 3.10
C ALA A 69 -15.18 -5.14 4.31
N LYS A 70 -14.01 -5.29 4.95
CA LYS A 70 -13.84 -6.09 6.17
C LYS A 70 -14.68 -5.53 7.33
N THR A 71 -14.63 -4.21 7.55
CA THR A 71 -15.42 -3.57 8.61
C THR A 71 -16.90 -3.80 8.37
N SER A 72 -17.38 -3.62 7.14
CA SER A 72 -18.79 -3.88 6.77
C SER A 72 -19.22 -5.31 7.12
N ARG A 73 -18.43 -6.30 6.75
CA ARG A 73 -18.69 -7.71 7.06
C ARG A 73 -18.66 -7.99 8.57
N LEU A 74 -17.65 -7.44 9.28
CA LEU A 74 -17.53 -7.65 10.73
C LEU A 74 -18.69 -7.02 11.49
N VAL A 75 -19.12 -5.82 11.10
CA VAL A 75 -20.30 -5.17 11.67
C VAL A 75 -21.56 -5.97 11.37
N GLN A 76 -21.71 -6.49 10.14
CA GLN A 76 -22.83 -7.36 9.82
C GLN A 76 -22.88 -8.61 10.72
N GLN A 77 -21.74 -9.26 10.94
CA GLN A 77 -21.63 -10.43 11.83
C GLN A 77 -21.92 -10.06 13.28
N PHE A 78 -21.36 -8.95 13.77
CA PHE A 78 -21.58 -8.45 15.13
C PHE A 78 -23.08 -8.21 15.38
N LEU A 79 -23.75 -7.51 14.46
CA LEU A 79 -25.17 -7.21 14.59
C LEU A 79 -26.03 -8.48 14.50
N LYS A 80 -25.74 -9.41 13.60
CA LYS A 80 -26.44 -10.71 13.52
C LYS A 80 -26.34 -11.49 14.83
N ASN A 81 -25.18 -11.48 15.47
CA ASN A 81 -24.98 -12.20 16.74
C ASN A 81 -25.60 -11.48 17.94
N GLY A 82 -25.75 -10.15 17.89
CA GLY A 82 -26.31 -9.35 18.97
C GLY A 82 -27.81 -9.04 18.87
N LEU A 83 -28.42 -9.37 17.70
CA LEU A 83 -29.84 -9.08 17.47
C LEU A 83 -30.73 -10.19 18.02
N VAL A 84 -31.81 -9.77 18.68
CA VAL A 84 -32.98 -10.60 18.92
C VAL A 84 -33.76 -10.73 17.61
N THR A 85 -34.46 -11.83 17.39
CA THR A 85 -34.98 -12.36 16.11
C THR A 85 -35.85 -11.38 15.27
N GLU A 86 -36.31 -10.28 15.82
CA GLU A 86 -37.12 -9.26 15.13
C GLU A 86 -36.65 -7.85 15.47
N SER A 87 -35.65 -7.37 14.75
CA SER A 87 -35.12 -6.02 14.93
C SER A 87 -35.19 -5.23 13.62
N ARG A 88 -35.60 -3.98 13.68
CA ARG A 88 -35.59 -3.05 12.53
C ARG A 88 -34.18 -2.75 12.01
N LEU A 89 -33.18 -2.92 12.86
CA LEU A 89 -31.77 -2.85 12.44
C LEU A 89 -31.41 -3.98 11.46
N THR A 90 -32.14 -5.11 11.46
CA THR A 90 -31.93 -6.20 10.50
C THR A 90 -32.10 -5.74 9.06
N ASP A 91 -33.00 -4.82 8.78
CA ASP A 91 -33.16 -4.29 7.43
C ASP A 91 -31.96 -3.49 6.96
N LYS A 92 -31.30 -2.77 7.86
CA LYS A 92 -30.06 -2.05 7.56
C LYS A 92 -28.87 -2.98 7.26
N LEU A 93 -28.91 -4.23 7.75
CA LEU A 93 -27.86 -5.21 7.47
C LEU A 93 -27.85 -5.67 5.99
N LYS A 94 -28.96 -5.56 5.30
CA LYS A 94 -29.08 -5.95 3.89
C LYS A 94 -28.25 -5.06 2.98
N ASP A 95 -28.02 -3.82 3.41
CA ASP A 95 -27.26 -2.82 2.66
C ASP A 95 -25.73 -2.95 2.90
N LEU A 96 -25.31 -3.77 3.88
CA LEU A 96 -23.91 -3.94 4.21
C LEU A 96 -23.21 -4.93 3.25
N PHE A 97 -22.14 -4.49 2.65
CA PHE A 97 -21.31 -5.33 1.77
C PHE A 97 -20.60 -6.43 2.57
N SER A 98 -20.69 -7.66 2.09
CA SER A 98 -20.05 -8.82 2.72
C SER A 98 -19.66 -9.85 1.65
N ASP A 99 -18.40 -9.82 1.24
CA ASP A 99 -17.84 -10.77 0.27
C ASP A 99 -16.40 -11.15 0.66
N LYS A 100 -16.22 -12.35 1.19
CA LYS A 100 -14.91 -12.89 1.58
C LYS A 100 -14.02 -13.17 0.38
N LEU A 101 -14.58 -13.48 -0.78
CA LEU A 101 -13.79 -13.73 -1.98
C LEU A 101 -13.15 -12.44 -2.47
N PHE A 102 -13.91 -11.35 -2.47
CA PHE A 102 -13.38 -10.01 -2.76
C PHE A 102 -12.22 -9.64 -1.83
N GLU A 103 -12.41 -9.81 -0.50
CA GLU A 103 -11.37 -9.55 0.48
C GLU A 103 -10.11 -10.39 0.19
N TYR A 104 -10.28 -11.69 -0.02
CA TYR A 104 -9.18 -12.62 -0.30
C TYR A 104 -8.40 -12.25 -1.58
N GLN A 105 -9.09 -11.85 -2.65
CA GLN A 105 -8.45 -11.46 -3.89
C GLN A 105 -7.56 -10.24 -3.71
N ILE A 106 -8.00 -9.25 -2.94
CA ILE A 106 -7.17 -8.08 -2.64
C ILE A 106 -6.01 -8.44 -1.71
N GLU A 107 -6.27 -9.22 -0.66
CA GLU A 107 -5.24 -9.68 0.28
C GLU A 107 -4.14 -10.51 -0.39
N LYS A 108 -4.47 -11.24 -1.43
CA LYS A 108 -3.48 -11.98 -2.23
C LYS A 108 -2.47 -11.06 -2.91
N ILE A 109 -2.88 -9.86 -3.28
CA ILE A 109 -2.10 -8.91 -4.09
C ILE A 109 -1.42 -7.85 -3.22
N ILE A 110 -2.13 -7.34 -2.19
CA ILE A 110 -1.70 -6.20 -1.37
C ILE A 110 -1.38 -6.67 0.05
N SER A 111 -0.29 -6.15 0.60
CA SER A 111 0.11 -6.39 1.99
C SER A 111 -0.69 -5.53 2.97
N GLU A 112 -0.58 -5.83 4.27
CA GLU A 112 -1.18 -5.02 5.34
C GLU A 112 -0.62 -3.59 5.40
N GLN A 113 0.59 -3.37 4.87
CA GLN A 113 1.25 -2.07 4.75
C GLN A 113 0.80 -1.28 3.51
N GLY A 114 -0.04 -1.87 2.65
CA GLY A 114 -0.51 -1.24 1.41
C GLY A 114 0.47 -1.34 0.24
N GLU A 115 1.43 -2.26 0.31
CA GLU A 115 2.38 -2.51 -0.77
C GLU A 115 1.95 -3.70 -1.63
N VAL A 116 2.30 -3.68 -2.91
CA VAL A 116 2.07 -4.81 -3.80
C VAL A 116 3.04 -5.93 -3.45
N LYS A 117 2.50 -7.10 -3.08
CA LYS A 117 3.29 -8.26 -2.67
C LYS A 117 4.24 -8.72 -3.79
N GLU A 118 5.37 -9.31 -3.39
CA GLU A 118 6.38 -9.84 -4.31
C GLU A 118 5.80 -10.88 -5.29
N ASN A 119 4.86 -11.67 -4.80
CA ASN A 119 4.20 -12.76 -5.52
C ASN A 119 2.78 -12.41 -5.98
N ALA A 120 2.46 -11.13 -6.14
CA ALA A 120 1.13 -10.68 -6.57
C ALA A 120 0.72 -11.25 -7.94
N SER A 121 1.70 -11.47 -8.84
CA SER A 121 1.53 -12.29 -10.05
C SER A 121 2.80 -13.09 -10.35
N ALA A 122 2.68 -14.15 -11.15
CA ALA A 122 3.83 -14.95 -11.57
C ALA A 122 4.83 -14.12 -12.36
N ASP A 123 4.35 -13.27 -13.28
CA ASP A 123 5.18 -12.41 -14.11
C ASP A 123 5.94 -11.37 -13.27
N LEU A 124 5.26 -10.72 -12.30
CA LEU A 124 5.88 -9.76 -11.40
C LEU A 124 7.00 -10.41 -10.58
N LEU A 125 6.74 -11.62 -10.05
CA LEU A 125 7.74 -12.37 -9.30
C LEU A 125 8.95 -12.72 -10.17
N GLN A 126 8.74 -13.14 -11.42
CA GLN A 126 9.82 -13.44 -12.36
C GLN A 126 10.62 -12.19 -12.69
N ILE A 127 9.98 -11.09 -13.07
CA ILE A 127 10.65 -9.82 -13.39
C ILE A 127 11.50 -9.33 -12.22
N ARG A 128 10.97 -9.38 -11.00
CA ARG A 128 11.73 -8.97 -9.80
C ARG A 128 12.96 -9.85 -9.57
N LYS A 129 12.83 -11.17 -9.76
CA LYS A 129 13.97 -12.10 -9.69
C LYS A 129 15.03 -11.78 -10.74
N GLU A 130 14.61 -11.49 -11.97
CA GLU A 130 15.52 -11.11 -13.06
C GLU A 130 16.25 -9.80 -12.75
N ILE A 131 15.54 -8.78 -12.21
CA ILE A 131 16.16 -7.52 -11.80
C ILE A 131 17.24 -7.77 -10.74
N ILE A 132 16.94 -8.57 -9.71
CA ILE A 132 17.90 -8.92 -8.66
C ILE A 132 19.12 -9.67 -9.24
N SER A 133 18.87 -10.64 -10.12
CA SER A 133 19.94 -11.40 -10.79
C SER A 133 20.84 -10.47 -11.60
N LYS A 134 20.25 -9.63 -12.44
CA LYS A 134 21.01 -8.66 -13.26
C LYS A 134 21.81 -7.67 -12.43
N ARG A 135 21.23 -7.20 -11.33
CA ARG A 135 21.94 -6.33 -10.39
C ARG A 135 23.16 -7.04 -9.76
N ASN A 136 22.98 -8.30 -9.36
CA ASN A 136 24.07 -9.09 -8.78
C ASN A 136 25.17 -9.40 -9.82
N GLU A 137 24.80 -9.70 -11.06
CA GLU A 137 25.75 -9.87 -12.17
C GLU A 137 26.55 -8.59 -12.42
N LEU A 138 25.88 -7.44 -12.43
CA LEU A 138 26.50 -6.14 -12.58
C LEU A 138 27.52 -5.88 -11.47
N VAL A 139 27.13 -6.06 -10.21
CA VAL A 139 28.04 -5.87 -9.04
C VAL A 139 29.25 -6.80 -9.14
N LYS A 140 29.05 -8.08 -9.50
CA LYS A 140 30.18 -9.02 -9.71
C LYS A 140 31.12 -8.57 -10.83
N SER A 141 30.57 -8.07 -11.94
CA SER A 141 31.35 -7.56 -13.06
C SER A 141 32.19 -6.36 -12.67
N ILE A 142 31.59 -5.41 -11.96
CA ILE A 142 32.26 -4.20 -11.49
C ILE A 142 33.35 -4.56 -10.48
N ASN A 143 33.09 -5.44 -9.51
CA ASN A 143 34.09 -5.88 -8.55
C ASN A 143 35.29 -6.55 -9.22
N ARG A 144 35.07 -7.29 -10.33
CA ARG A 144 36.16 -7.87 -11.12
C ARG A 144 37.01 -6.77 -11.78
N ILE A 145 36.36 -5.74 -12.33
CA ILE A 145 37.06 -4.60 -12.93
C ILE A 145 37.88 -3.86 -11.86
N ILE A 146 37.29 -3.58 -10.70
CA ILE A 146 38.01 -2.92 -9.59
C ILE A 146 39.23 -3.74 -9.18
N LYS A 147 39.07 -5.07 -9.04
CA LYS A 147 40.19 -5.93 -8.67
C LYS A 147 41.37 -5.82 -9.66
N ASN A 148 41.08 -5.88 -10.96
CA ASN A 148 42.10 -5.73 -11.98
C ASN A 148 42.78 -4.35 -11.93
N LEU A 149 42.00 -3.28 -11.77
CA LEU A 149 42.51 -1.91 -11.68
C LEU A 149 43.32 -1.64 -10.40
N LYS A 150 43.07 -2.41 -9.33
CA LYS A 150 43.86 -2.35 -8.09
C LYS A 150 45.27 -2.94 -8.28
N GLU A 151 45.37 -4.04 -9.00
CA GLU A 151 46.65 -4.67 -9.28
C GLU A 151 47.60 -3.69 -10.00
N ASP A 152 47.03 -2.74 -10.75
CA ASP A 152 47.77 -1.71 -11.49
C ASP A 152 47.91 -0.36 -10.70
N ASP A 153 47.49 -0.30 -9.42
CA ASP A 153 47.47 0.88 -8.55
C ASP A 153 46.68 2.09 -9.12
N ILE A 154 45.68 1.82 -9.93
CA ILE A 154 44.89 2.81 -10.67
C ILE A 154 43.74 3.36 -9.86
N VAL A 155 43.11 2.54 -9.00
CA VAL A 155 41.95 2.90 -8.18
C VAL A 155 42.42 3.56 -6.89
N ARG A 156 41.77 4.64 -6.51
CA ARG A 156 42.11 5.37 -5.26
C ARG A 156 41.47 4.74 -4.04
N GLU A 157 40.27 4.17 -4.18
CA GLU A 157 39.46 3.62 -3.09
C GLU A 157 38.87 2.27 -3.51
N ASP A 158 38.73 1.38 -2.56
CA ASP A 158 38.39 -0.03 -2.76
C ASP A 158 36.90 -0.31 -2.95
N TYR A 159 36.07 0.70 -3.04
CA TYR A 159 34.62 0.56 -3.08
C TYR A 159 33.95 1.34 -4.22
N LEU A 160 32.84 0.78 -4.64
CA LEU A 160 31.92 1.41 -5.55
C LEU A 160 31.23 2.59 -4.87
N THR A 161 31.21 3.72 -5.56
CA THR A 161 30.46 4.89 -5.10
C THR A 161 29.21 5.05 -5.95
N LEU A 162 28.09 5.33 -5.32
CA LEU A 162 26.86 5.70 -6.01
C LEU A 162 26.77 7.22 -6.08
N ARG A 163 26.76 7.78 -7.29
CA ARG A 163 26.58 9.21 -7.54
C ARG A 163 25.48 9.43 -8.58
N ASP A 164 24.50 10.23 -8.24
CA ASP A 164 23.33 10.52 -9.10
C ASP A 164 22.68 9.26 -9.70
N GLY A 165 22.51 8.20 -8.86
CA GLY A 165 21.93 6.94 -9.27
C GLY A 165 22.81 6.05 -10.13
N ARG A 166 24.08 6.42 -10.39
CA ARG A 166 25.06 5.65 -11.17
C ARG A 166 26.15 5.08 -10.28
N MET A 167 26.52 3.83 -10.54
CA MET A 167 27.69 3.22 -9.93
C MET A 167 28.93 3.72 -10.66
N VAL A 168 29.83 4.37 -9.93
CA VAL A 168 31.07 4.92 -10.46
C VAL A 168 32.28 4.38 -9.70
N ILE A 169 33.42 4.29 -10.39
CA ILE A 169 34.69 3.80 -9.85
C ILE A 169 35.62 5.02 -9.66
N PRO A 170 36.15 5.24 -8.43
CA PRO A 170 37.10 6.32 -8.17
C PRO A 170 38.48 6.00 -8.74
N ILE A 171 38.88 6.69 -9.79
CA ILE A 171 40.17 6.51 -10.49
C ILE A 171 41.09 7.67 -10.15
N LYS A 172 42.41 7.40 -9.95
CA LYS A 172 43.41 8.43 -9.84
C LYS A 172 43.48 9.25 -11.14
N ALA A 173 43.40 10.58 -11.05
CA ALA A 173 43.30 11.45 -12.23
C ALA A 173 44.45 11.26 -13.23
N GLU A 174 45.64 10.88 -12.75
CA GLU A 174 46.82 10.62 -13.58
C GLU A 174 46.62 9.41 -14.56
N HIS A 175 45.76 8.47 -14.18
CA HIS A 175 45.46 7.27 -14.98
C HIS A 175 44.20 7.41 -15.88
N LYS A 176 43.57 8.59 -15.91
CA LYS A 176 42.33 8.81 -16.66
C LYS A 176 42.42 8.49 -18.16
N ARG A 177 43.62 8.58 -18.76
CA ARG A 177 43.84 8.31 -20.19
C ARG A 177 44.06 6.82 -20.49
N HIS A 178 44.38 6.02 -19.50
CA HIS A 178 44.69 4.59 -19.66
C HIS A 178 43.46 3.69 -19.59
N ILE A 179 42.34 4.26 -19.12
CA ILE A 179 41.10 3.50 -18.91
C ILE A 179 40.06 3.92 -19.95
N ARG A 180 39.43 2.94 -20.57
CA ARG A 180 38.31 3.14 -21.47
C ARG A 180 37.02 3.32 -20.62
N GLY A 181 36.44 4.49 -20.64
CA GLY A 181 35.20 4.79 -19.91
C GLY A 181 34.76 6.23 -20.12
N PHE A 182 33.66 6.60 -19.47
CA PHE A 182 33.16 7.96 -19.44
C PHE A 182 33.43 8.55 -18.06
N ILE A 183 34.00 9.74 -18.00
CA ILE A 183 34.18 10.49 -16.77
C ILE A 183 32.88 11.26 -16.52
N HIS A 184 32.22 10.98 -15.40
CA HIS A 184 31.00 11.65 -15.01
C HIS A 184 31.26 12.80 -14.03
N PHE A 185 32.27 12.65 -13.17
CA PHE A 185 32.57 13.62 -12.11
C PHE A 185 34.07 13.68 -11.87
N GLU A 186 34.52 14.84 -11.36
CA GLU A 186 35.86 15.01 -10.81
C GLU A 186 35.74 15.46 -9.33
N SER A 187 36.69 15.05 -8.49
CA SER A 187 36.76 15.55 -7.12
C SER A 187 37.08 17.05 -7.09
N SER A 188 36.71 17.75 -6.03
CA SER A 188 37.00 19.18 -5.85
C SER A 188 38.50 19.52 -5.94
N THR A 189 39.36 18.56 -5.60
CA THR A 189 40.81 18.69 -5.67
C THR A 189 41.39 18.27 -7.05
N GLY A 190 40.58 17.80 -7.96
CA GLY A 190 41.02 17.28 -9.27
C GLY A 190 41.85 15.99 -9.22
N GLN A 191 42.03 15.38 -8.05
CA GLN A 191 42.90 14.21 -7.88
C GLN A 191 42.19 12.86 -8.19
N THR A 192 40.87 12.87 -8.24
CA THR A 192 40.07 11.67 -8.51
C THR A 192 39.02 11.97 -9.58
N VAL A 193 38.86 11.05 -10.53
CA VAL A 193 37.81 11.06 -11.54
C VAL A 193 36.88 9.87 -11.30
N TYR A 194 35.59 10.04 -11.62
CA TYR A 194 34.57 9.02 -11.39
C TYR A 194 33.86 8.65 -12.68
#